data_5f3d5e446339ebe30eb1a15eee18136e
#
_entry.id   5f3d5e446339ebe30eb1a15eee18136e
#
_cell.length_a   1.000
_cell.length_b   1.000
_cell.length_c   1.000
_cell.angle_alpha   90.00
_cell.angle_beta   90.00
_cell.angle_gamma   90.00
#
_symmetry.space_group_name_H-M   'P 1'
#
loop_
_entity.id
_entity.type
_entity.pdbx_description
1 polymer ?
#
loop_
_entity_poly.entity_id
_entity_poly.type
_entity_poly.pdbx_seq_one_letter_code
_entity_poly.pdbx_strand_id
1 'polypeptide(L)'
;MTRITDPARFGRVAVVMGGTSSEREVSLNSGANVLAALRARGVDATPIDGIPALLAHIQGGHCDRVFNILHGRGGEDGVLQGALEALGVPYTGSGVLGSALTMDKVRTKWVWQALGMPTPAFAVLHPGADVAAAVAQVGLPAIVKPSREGSSVGVTRVFAVADIDAAVELAQRYDGELLVERMIVGPELTVAVLDGQALPSIRIVPVGEFYDYHAKYVAEDTQYLCPGRDEPAESELRALCERAFTAVGSSGWGRIDVMCDFDGNFYLLEVNTTPGMTSHSLVPKAAAKAGISFEELCWRILETSVREIAR
;
A
#
# COMPACT_ATOMS: atom_id res chain seq x y z
N MET A 1 -14.50 8.39 17.26
CA MET A 1 -13.54 9.46 17.69
C MET A 1 -14.21 10.81 17.59
N THR A 2 -13.91 11.75 18.51
CA THR A 2 -14.35 13.15 18.39
C THR A 2 -13.57 13.77 17.23
N ARG A 3 -14.24 14.24 16.18
CA ARG A 3 -13.60 14.89 15.03
C ARG A 3 -12.85 16.14 15.48
N ILE A 4 -11.63 16.29 14.98
CA ILE A 4 -10.85 17.52 15.15
C ILE A 4 -11.40 18.57 14.19
N THR A 5 -11.71 19.76 14.72
CA THR A 5 -12.20 20.89 13.90
C THR A 5 -11.22 22.04 13.85
N ASP A 6 -10.31 22.12 14.82
CA ASP A 6 -9.29 23.16 14.94
C ASP A 6 -7.94 22.63 14.40
N PRO A 7 -7.40 23.21 13.31
CA PRO A 7 -6.11 22.81 12.77
C PRO A 7 -4.93 22.98 13.75
N ALA A 8 -5.01 23.92 14.68
CA ALA A 8 -3.97 24.14 15.68
C ALA A 8 -3.73 22.92 16.59
N ARG A 9 -4.72 22.04 16.75
CA ARG A 9 -4.58 20.80 17.51
C ARG A 9 -3.60 19.79 16.92
N PHE A 10 -3.24 19.93 15.66
CA PHE A 10 -2.22 19.08 15.04
C PHE A 10 -0.80 19.54 15.37
N GLY A 11 -0.62 20.80 15.81
CA GLY A 11 0.71 21.39 15.98
C GLY A 11 1.42 21.59 14.64
N ARG A 12 2.75 21.57 14.67
CA ARG A 12 3.61 21.67 13.47
C ARG A 12 3.75 20.30 12.84
N VAL A 13 3.23 20.17 11.62
CA VAL A 13 3.18 18.91 10.88
C VAL A 13 4.31 18.86 9.85
N ALA A 14 5.21 17.90 9.98
CA ALA A 14 6.18 17.59 8.92
C ALA A 14 5.54 16.63 7.91
N VAL A 15 5.41 17.04 6.65
CA VAL A 15 5.01 16.16 5.55
C VAL A 15 6.28 15.56 4.96
N VAL A 16 6.62 14.34 5.36
CA VAL A 16 7.83 13.66 4.89
C VAL A 16 7.56 12.96 3.57
N MET A 17 8.36 13.33 2.55
CA MET A 17 8.22 12.90 1.15
C MET A 17 9.58 12.64 0.51
N GLY A 18 9.62 12.18 -0.73
CA GLY A 18 10.86 11.99 -1.48
C GLY A 18 11.63 10.74 -1.03
N GLY A 19 12.72 10.95 -0.32
CA GLY A 19 13.59 9.86 0.15
C GLY A 19 14.46 9.27 -0.97
N THR A 20 14.90 8.00 -0.81
CA THR A 20 15.87 7.35 -1.70
C THR A 20 15.36 6.13 -2.43
N SER A 21 14.07 5.78 -2.28
CA SER A 21 13.47 4.63 -2.97
C SER A 21 13.29 4.88 -4.46
N SER A 22 13.05 3.81 -5.22
CA SER A 22 12.70 3.90 -6.65
C SER A 22 11.40 4.68 -6.91
N GLU A 23 10.57 4.87 -5.88
CA GLU A 23 9.27 5.57 -5.95
C GLU A 23 9.36 7.05 -5.52
N ARG A 24 10.59 7.61 -5.43
CA ARG A 24 10.85 9.00 -5.00
C ARG A 24 9.95 10.02 -5.68
N GLU A 25 9.83 9.99 -7.00
CA GLU A 25 9.05 10.97 -7.76
C GLU A 25 7.54 10.90 -7.44
N VAL A 26 7.02 9.69 -7.25
CA VAL A 26 5.61 9.49 -6.83
C VAL A 26 5.40 10.06 -5.43
N SER A 27 6.37 9.86 -4.53
CA SER A 27 6.35 10.39 -3.17
C SER A 27 6.40 11.92 -3.14
N LEU A 28 7.24 12.55 -3.96
CA LEU A 28 7.32 14.01 -4.07
C LEU A 28 6.00 14.60 -4.59
N ASN A 29 5.43 14.03 -5.64
CA ASN A 29 4.16 14.48 -6.21
C ASN A 29 3.00 14.31 -5.22
N SER A 30 2.90 13.14 -4.58
CA SER A 30 1.91 12.87 -3.54
C SER A 30 2.05 13.82 -2.36
N GLY A 31 3.28 14.03 -1.90
CA GLY A 31 3.59 14.93 -0.78
C GLY A 31 3.27 16.39 -1.06
N ALA A 32 3.53 16.88 -2.28
CA ALA A 32 3.16 18.23 -2.69
C ALA A 32 1.63 18.44 -2.65
N ASN A 33 0.86 17.47 -3.13
CA ASN A 33 -0.60 17.53 -3.08
C ASN A 33 -1.14 17.51 -1.64
N VAL A 34 -0.62 16.60 -0.80
CA VAL A 34 -0.98 16.51 0.63
C VAL A 34 -0.64 17.81 1.34
N LEU A 35 0.55 18.37 1.12
CA LEU A 35 0.99 19.62 1.72
C LEU A 35 0.05 20.78 1.36
N ALA A 36 -0.32 20.90 0.08
CA ALA A 36 -1.26 21.91 -0.40
C ALA A 36 -2.63 21.76 0.26
N ALA A 37 -3.15 20.54 0.35
CA ALA A 37 -4.45 20.24 0.95
C ALA A 37 -4.49 20.55 2.44
N LEU A 38 -3.45 20.19 3.20
CA LEU A 38 -3.36 20.48 4.63
C LEU A 38 -3.26 21.97 4.90
N ARG A 39 -2.43 22.69 4.13
CA ARG A 39 -2.29 24.17 4.23
C ARG A 39 -3.57 24.90 3.87
N ALA A 40 -4.31 24.44 2.86
CA ALA A 40 -5.60 25.00 2.49
C ALA A 40 -6.64 24.92 3.63
N ARG A 41 -6.45 23.96 4.56
CA ARG A 41 -7.27 23.79 5.77
C ARG A 41 -6.66 24.44 7.02
N GLY A 42 -5.62 25.25 6.87
CA GLY A 42 -4.99 26.00 7.99
C GLY A 42 -4.03 25.20 8.85
N VAL A 43 -3.62 23.97 8.43
CA VAL A 43 -2.61 23.19 9.16
C VAL A 43 -1.24 23.81 8.94
N ASP A 44 -0.46 23.99 10.02
CA ASP A 44 0.95 24.39 9.96
C ASP A 44 1.79 23.21 9.47
N ALA A 45 1.92 23.09 8.14
CA ALA A 45 2.57 21.98 7.48
C ALA A 45 3.84 22.39 6.72
N THR A 46 4.93 21.63 6.92
CA THR A 46 6.24 21.87 6.30
C THR A 46 6.69 20.64 5.52
N PRO A 47 7.16 20.79 4.25
CA PRO A 47 7.68 19.67 3.47
C PRO A 47 9.08 19.29 3.94
N ILE A 48 9.34 17.98 4.08
CA ILE A 48 10.65 17.45 4.47
C ILE A 48 11.03 16.33 3.49
N ASP A 49 12.23 16.39 2.92
CA ASP A 49 12.74 15.40 1.99
C ASP A 49 13.56 14.32 2.71
N GLY A 50 12.96 13.15 2.86
CA GLY A 50 13.60 11.96 3.39
C GLY A 50 13.82 11.93 4.91
N ILE A 51 14.22 10.76 5.40
CA ILE A 51 14.34 10.47 6.84
C ILE A 51 15.46 11.30 7.51
N PRO A 52 16.66 11.45 6.94
CA PRO A 52 17.72 12.22 7.62
C PRO A 52 17.34 13.67 7.90
N ALA A 53 16.69 14.34 6.94
CA ALA A 53 16.21 15.71 7.12
C ALA A 53 15.07 15.78 8.15
N LEU A 54 14.18 14.78 8.17
CA LEU A 54 13.11 14.69 9.16
C LEU A 54 13.67 14.57 10.58
N LEU A 55 14.63 13.68 10.81
CA LEU A 55 15.24 13.50 12.12
C LEU A 55 15.94 14.77 12.61
N ALA A 56 16.65 15.47 11.75
CA ALA A 56 17.26 16.77 12.08
C ALA A 56 16.19 17.82 12.44
N HIS A 57 15.08 17.85 11.70
CA HIS A 57 13.97 18.76 11.94
C HIS A 57 13.29 18.50 13.29
N ILE A 58 13.10 17.23 13.66
CA ILE A 58 12.55 16.81 14.95
C ILE A 58 13.52 17.19 16.09
N GLN A 59 14.82 16.90 15.94
CA GLN A 59 15.83 17.25 16.95
C GLN A 59 15.95 18.76 17.17
N GLY A 60 15.70 19.56 16.14
CA GLY A 60 15.61 21.01 16.25
C GLY A 60 14.36 21.52 16.99
N GLY A 61 13.47 20.63 17.40
CA GLY A 61 12.22 21.00 18.08
C GLY A 61 11.20 21.66 17.14
N HIS A 62 11.24 21.38 15.85
CA HIS A 62 10.39 22.03 14.84
C HIS A 62 9.20 21.19 14.38
N CYS A 63 8.96 20.00 14.96
CA CYS A 63 7.95 19.05 14.54
C CYS A 63 7.21 18.48 15.75
N ASP A 64 5.88 18.55 15.71
CA ASP A 64 5.02 17.97 16.72
C ASP A 64 4.34 16.69 16.21
N ARG A 65 4.31 16.48 14.86
CA ARG A 65 3.61 15.38 14.18
C ARG A 65 4.15 15.17 12.78
N VAL A 66 4.08 13.92 12.29
CA VAL A 66 4.54 13.56 10.94
C VAL A 66 3.37 13.04 10.11
N PHE A 67 3.19 13.61 8.93
CA PHE A 67 2.41 12.99 7.85
C PHE A 67 3.40 12.23 6.96
N ASN A 68 3.36 10.89 7.01
CA ASN A 68 4.23 10.05 6.20
C ASN A 68 3.62 9.86 4.80
N ILE A 69 4.37 10.22 3.76
CA ILE A 69 4.08 9.94 2.36
C ILE A 69 5.33 9.43 1.61
N LEU A 70 6.30 8.89 2.34
CA LEU A 70 7.41 8.15 1.75
C LEU A 70 6.91 6.81 1.24
N HIS A 71 7.22 6.48 -0.01
CA HIS A 71 6.89 5.19 -0.60
C HIS A 71 8.09 4.23 -0.57
N GLY A 72 7.81 2.95 -0.48
CA GLY A 72 8.81 1.89 -0.51
C GLY A 72 9.69 1.82 0.75
N ARG A 73 10.92 1.35 0.57
CA ARG A 73 11.88 1.15 1.68
C ARG A 73 12.14 2.44 2.45
N GLY A 74 12.19 2.31 3.76
CA GLY A 74 12.35 3.41 4.72
C GLY A 74 11.02 4.04 5.12
N GLY A 75 10.05 4.18 4.22
CA GLY A 75 8.73 4.78 4.49
C GLY A 75 7.65 3.79 4.87
N GLU A 76 7.70 2.54 4.32
CA GLU A 76 6.66 1.53 4.45
C GLU A 76 7.14 0.23 5.14
N ASP A 77 8.39 0.15 5.58
CA ASP A 77 9.04 -1.05 6.10
C ASP A 77 9.22 -1.08 7.63
N GLY A 78 8.72 -0.08 8.34
CA GLY A 78 8.84 0.03 9.79
C GLY A 78 10.06 0.83 10.28
N VAL A 79 11.01 1.18 9.40
CA VAL A 79 12.23 1.92 9.79
C VAL A 79 11.90 3.33 10.26
N LEU A 80 11.14 4.11 9.47
CA LEU A 80 10.68 5.44 9.88
C LEU A 80 9.81 5.36 11.12
N GLN A 81 8.86 4.43 11.14
CA GLN A 81 7.92 4.24 12.24
C GLN A 81 8.65 3.97 13.55
N GLY A 82 9.65 3.07 13.54
CA GLY A 82 10.47 2.77 14.72
C GLY A 82 11.27 3.98 15.22
N ALA A 83 11.82 4.79 14.33
CA ALA A 83 12.51 6.02 14.70
C ALA A 83 11.55 7.03 15.35
N LEU A 84 10.34 7.21 14.80
CA LEU A 84 9.34 8.13 15.32
C LEU A 84 8.78 7.67 16.66
N GLU A 85 8.54 6.36 16.85
CA GLU A 85 8.12 5.80 18.14
C GLU A 85 9.20 5.99 19.22
N ALA A 86 10.47 5.76 18.89
CA ALA A 86 11.58 5.99 19.82
C ALA A 86 11.73 7.46 20.23
N LEU A 87 11.34 8.39 19.35
CA LEU A 87 11.36 9.83 19.62
C LEU A 87 10.06 10.35 20.23
N GLY A 88 9.02 9.50 20.36
CA GLY A 88 7.71 9.91 20.88
C GLY A 88 6.94 10.87 19.96
N VAL A 89 7.24 10.86 18.65
CA VAL A 89 6.60 11.74 17.65
C VAL A 89 5.45 11.00 16.98
N PRO A 90 4.20 11.45 17.10
CA PRO A 90 3.04 10.85 16.44
C PRO A 90 3.14 10.97 14.91
N TYR A 91 2.60 9.98 14.19
CA TYR A 91 2.63 9.93 12.73
C TYR A 91 1.38 9.27 12.14
N THR A 92 1.14 9.49 10.86
CA THR A 92 0.03 8.90 10.12
C THR A 92 0.37 7.48 9.63
N GLY A 93 -0.65 6.63 9.52
CA GLY A 93 -0.53 5.31 8.92
C GLY A 93 -0.25 4.20 9.92
N SER A 94 0.25 3.08 9.41
CA SER A 94 0.54 1.87 10.17
C SER A 94 1.78 2.04 11.06
N GLY A 95 1.77 1.38 12.22
CA GLY A 95 2.93 1.31 13.12
C GLY A 95 4.02 0.37 12.59
N VAL A 96 5.05 0.15 13.43
CA VAL A 96 6.23 -0.66 13.08
C VAL A 96 5.85 -2.05 12.58
N LEU A 97 5.02 -2.77 13.34
CA LEU A 97 4.61 -4.14 12.97
C LEU A 97 3.86 -4.19 11.65
N GLY A 98 2.83 -3.35 11.50
CA GLY A 98 2.00 -3.32 10.31
C GLY A 98 2.81 -2.98 9.06
N SER A 99 3.66 -1.97 9.14
CA SER A 99 4.53 -1.55 8.02
C SER A 99 5.55 -2.64 7.67
N ALA A 100 6.28 -3.19 8.64
CA ALA A 100 7.29 -4.21 8.39
C ALA A 100 6.67 -5.50 7.83
N LEU A 101 5.52 -5.92 8.34
CA LEU A 101 4.84 -7.13 7.92
C LEU A 101 4.28 -7.00 6.50
N THR A 102 3.63 -5.88 6.18
CA THR A 102 3.00 -5.66 4.87
C THR A 102 4.01 -5.41 3.76
N MET A 103 5.18 -4.87 4.06
CA MET A 103 6.28 -4.75 3.10
C MET A 103 6.76 -6.12 2.61
N ASP A 104 6.61 -7.16 3.42
CA ASP A 104 6.99 -8.54 3.10
C ASP A 104 5.75 -9.35 2.67
N LYS A 105 5.58 -9.52 1.35
CA LYS A 105 4.43 -10.25 0.79
C LYS A 105 4.30 -11.68 1.29
N VAL A 106 5.43 -12.36 1.56
CA VAL A 106 5.44 -13.74 2.07
C VAL A 106 4.84 -13.77 3.48
N ARG A 107 5.32 -12.90 4.39
CA ARG A 107 4.85 -12.85 5.78
C ARG A 107 3.39 -12.40 5.86
N THR A 108 3.00 -11.43 5.04
CA THR A 108 1.60 -11.01 4.88
C THR A 108 0.71 -12.19 4.51
N LYS A 109 1.09 -12.95 3.47
CA LYS A 109 0.32 -14.12 3.01
C LYS A 109 0.27 -15.24 4.04
N TRP A 110 1.34 -15.48 4.78
CA TRP A 110 1.32 -16.47 5.88
C TRP A 110 0.32 -16.09 6.98
N VAL A 111 0.23 -14.81 7.34
CA VAL A 111 -0.77 -14.35 8.32
C VAL A 111 -2.18 -14.56 7.78
N TRP A 112 -2.45 -14.16 6.55
CA TRP A 112 -3.76 -14.35 5.93
C TRP A 112 -4.13 -15.83 5.82
N GLN A 113 -3.20 -16.69 5.40
CA GLN A 113 -3.39 -18.12 5.29
C GLN A 113 -3.69 -18.76 6.66
N ALA A 114 -2.94 -18.39 7.70
CA ALA A 114 -3.16 -18.88 9.06
C ALA A 114 -4.54 -18.50 9.63
N LEU A 115 -5.11 -17.39 9.15
CA LEU A 115 -6.44 -16.91 9.53
C LEU A 115 -7.56 -17.35 8.57
N GLY A 116 -7.24 -18.24 7.61
CA GLY A 116 -8.21 -18.75 6.62
C GLY A 116 -8.68 -17.70 5.62
N MET A 117 -7.93 -16.60 5.42
CA MET A 117 -8.27 -15.58 4.44
C MET A 117 -7.78 -15.99 3.04
N PRO A 118 -8.57 -15.72 1.98
CA PRO A 118 -8.23 -16.14 0.62
C PRO A 118 -7.04 -15.33 0.08
N THR A 119 -5.99 -16.00 -0.33
CA THR A 119 -4.85 -15.48 -1.08
C THR A 119 -4.46 -16.52 -2.12
N PRO A 120 -3.87 -16.15 -3.29
CA PRO A 120 -3.43 -17.15 -4.26
C PRO A 120 -2.52 -18.20 -3.62
N ALA A 121 -2.63 -19.46 -4.04
CA ALA A 121 -1.69 -20.51 -3.65
C ALA A 121 -0.26 -20.06 -4.00
N PHE A 122 0.70 -20.24 -3.10
CA PHE A 122 2.06 -19.74 -3.27
C PHE A 122 3.11 -20.68 -2.68
N ALA A 123 4.33 -20.55 -3.21
CA ALA A 123 5.55 -21.15 -2.68
C ALA A 123 6.61 -20.06 -2.49
N VAL A 124 7.45 -20.24 -1.48
CA VAL A 124 8.55 -19.33 -1.16
C VAL A 124 9.86 -19.96 -1.62
N LEU A 125 10.66 -19.23 -2.39
CA LEU A 125 11.94 -19.66 -2.87
C LEU A 125 13.06 -18.96 -2.11
N HIS A 126 13.88 -19.76 -1.45
CA HIS A 126 15.17 -19.33 -0.93
C HIS A 126 16.26 -19.47 -1.99
N PRO A 127 17.41 -18.80 -1.86
CA PRO A 127 18.53 -18.99 -2.76
C PRO A 127 18.89 -20.48 -2.94
N GLY A 128 18.94 -20.94 -4.20
CA GLY A 128 19.23 -22.34 -4.53
C GLY A 128 18.03 -23.30 -4.52
N ALA A 129 16.82 -22.81 -4.25
CA ALA A 129 15.61 -23.65 -4.32
C ALA A 129 15.25 -24.04 -5.76
N ASP A 130 14.58 -25.17 -5.90
CA ASP A 130 14.06 -25.67 -7.18
C ASP A 130 12.79 -24.91 -7.57
N VAL A 131 12.92 -23.97 -8.50
CA VAL A 131 11.82 -23.13 -8.98
C VAL A 131 10.81 -23.95 -9.79
N ALA A 132 11.26 -24.94 -10.54
CA ALA A 132 10.36 -25.77 -11.34
C ALA A 132 9.43 -26.59 -10.42
N ALA A 133 9.98 -27.12 -9.31
CA ALA A 133 9.18 -27.81 -8.29
C ALA A 133 8.16 -26.85 -7.64
N ALA A 134 8.54 -25.62 -7.34
CA ALA A 134 7.62 -24.63 -6.77
C ALA A 134 6.51 -24.23 -7.75
N VAL A 135 6.84 -24.03 -9.03
CA VAL A 135 5.84 -23.76 -10.07
C VAL A 135 4.90 -24.95 -10.24
N ALA A 136 5.43 -26.18 -10.22
CA ALA A 136 4.59 -27.39 -10.29
C ALA A 136 3.64 -27.51 -9.09
N GLN A 137 4.06 -27.11 -7.89
CA GLN A 137 3.23 -27.10 -6.68
C GLN A 137 2.11 -26.06 -6.77
N VAL A 138 2.40 -24.87 -7.30
CA VAL A 138 1.46 -23.74 -7.39
C VAL A 138 0.53 -23.91 -8.59
N GLY A 139 1.02 -24.52 -9.67
CA GLY A 139 0.32 -24.68 -10.94
C GLY A 139 0.51 -23.47 -11.89
N LEU A 140 0.36 -23.75 -13.19
CA LEU A 140 0.41 -22.72 -14.23
C LEU A 140 -1.00 -22.22 -14.57
N PRO A 141 -1.14 -20.95 -15.00
CA PRO A 141 -0.10 -19.93 -15.05
C PRO A 141 0.29 -19.44 -13.65
N ALA A 142 1.55 -19.02 -13.48
CA ALA A 142 2.11 -18.55 -12.23
C ALA A 142 2.75 -17.16 -12.38
N ILE A 143 3.00 -16.51 -11.24
CA ILE A 143 3.75 -15.26 -11.14
C ILE A 143 4.97 -15.51 -10.26
N VAL A 144 6.14 -15.07 -10.74
CA VAL A 144 7.38 -15.02 -9.95
C VAL A 144 7.70 -13.57 -9.66
N LYS A 145 7.94 -13.23 -8.40
CA LYS A 145 8.20 -11.86 -7.97
C LYS A 145 9.06 -11.79 -6.70
N PRO A 146 9.84 -10.73 -6.50
CA PRO A 146 10.49 -10.44 -5.23
C PRO A 146 9.47 -10.24 -4.11
N SER A 147 9.80 -10.72 -2.90
CA SER A 147 8.88 -10.62 -1.75
C SER A 147 8.70 -9.19 -1.21
N ARG A 148 9.69 -8.31 -1.41
CA ARG A 148 9.81 -7.00 -0.75
C ARG A 148 9.90 -5.82 -1.70
N GLU A 149 9.56 -5.98 -2.97
CA GLU A 149 9.53 -4.90 -3.94
C GLU A 149 8.10 -4.45 -4.23
N GLY A 150 7.93 -3.13 -4.46
CA GLY A 150 6.67 -2.50 -4.85
C GLY A 150 6.56 -2.28 -6.36
N SER A 151 5.49 -1.60 -6.79
CA SER A 151 5.30 -1.07 -8.15
C SER A 151 5.50 -2.07 -9.29
N SER A 152 5.19 -3.35 -9.09
CA SER A 152 5.35 -4.44 -10.06
C SER A 152 6.80 -4.67 -10.51
N VAL A 153 7.78 -4.18 -9.75
CA VAL A 153 9.21 -4.37 -10.06
C VAL A 153 9.60 -5.83 -9.89
N GLY A 154 10.27 -6.41 -10.91
CA GLY A 154 10.72 -7.80 -10.90
C GLY A 154 9.61 -8.85 -11.02
N VAL A 155 8.38 -8.45 -11.32
CA VAL A 155 7.24 -9.35 -11.50
C VAL A 155 7.27 -9.96 -12.90
N THR A 156 7.23 -11.28 -12.97
CA THR A 156 7.20 -12.03 -14.25
C THR A 156 6.11 -13.08 -14.24
N ARG A 157 5.42 -13.21 -15.36
CA ARG A 157 4.43 -14.25 -15.60
C ARG A 157 5.07 -15.47 -16.23
N VAL A 158 4.64 -16.64 -15.78
CA VAL A 158 5.08 -17.95 -16.23
C VAL A 158 3.86 -18.69 -16.76
N PHE A 159 3.76 -18.84 -18.07
CA PHE A 159 2.68 -19.57 -18.73
C PHE A 159 3.08 -21.00 -19.06
N ALA A 160 4.38 -21.22 -19.27
CA ALA A 160 4.95 -22.53 -19.57
C ALA A 160 6.25 -22.75 -18.79
N VAL A 161 6.68 -24.00 -18.68
CA VAL A 161 7.94 -24.36 -18.00
C VAL A 161 9.15 -23.65 -18.62
N ALA A 162 9.11 -23.38 -19.92
CA ALA A 162 10.18 -22.66 -20.64
C ALA A 162 10.37 -21.21 -20.18
N ASP A 163 9.37 -20.60 -19.52
CA ASP A 163 9.44 -19.21 -19.05
C ASP A 163 10.14 -19.08 -17.68
N ILE A 164 10.37 -20.21 -16.97
CA ILE A 164 10.83 -20.23 -15.59
C ILE A 164 12.20 -19.59 -15.44
N ASP A 165 13.17 -19.99 -16.27
CA ASP A 165 14.57 -19.54 -16.12
C ASP A 165 14.66 -18.01 -16.26
N ALA A 166 13.98 -17.42 -17.23
CA ALA A 166 13.95 -15.97 -17.44
C ALA A 166 13.27 -15.24 -16.28
N ALA A 167 12.19 -15.80 -15.72
CA ALA A 167 11.47 -15.24 -14.58
C ALA A 167 12.35 -15.21 -13.32
N VAL A 168 13.11 -16.29 -13.10
CA VAL A 168 14.02 -16.40 -11.95
C VAL A 168 15.21 -15.45 -12.11
N GLU A 169 15.82 -15.41 -13.28
CA GLU A 169 16.95 -14.49 -13.54
C GLU A 169 16.57 -13.04 -13.27
N LEU A 170 15.37 -12.62 -13.68
CA LEU A 170 14.89 -11.27 -13.41
C LEU A 170 14.65 -11.04 -11.92
N ALA A 171 13.94 -11.96 -11.26
CA ALA A 171 13.57 -11.79 -9.85
C ALA A 171 14.78 -11.83 -8.90
N GLN A 172 15.83 -12.60 -9.25
CA GLN A 172 17.07 -12.67 -8.45
C GLN A 172 17.93 -11.40 -8.49
N ARG A 173 17.60 -10.43 -9.33
CA ARG A 173 18.27 -9.11 -9.34
C ARG A 173 17.89 -8.26 -8.11
N TYR A 174 16.90 -8.71 -7.35
CA TYR A 174 16.39 -8.02 -6.17
C TYR A 174 16.68 -8.83 -4.90
N ASP A 175 16.87 -8.13 -3.79
CA ASP A 175 17.18 -8.75 -2.50
C ASP A 175 15.97 -9.49 -1.92
N GLY A 176 16.24 -10.60 -1.25
CA GLY A 176 15.28 -11.31 -0.44
C GLY A 176 14.78 -12.61 -1.07
N GLU A 177 13.71 -13.15 -0.48
CA GLU A 177 13.04 -14.34 -0.95
C GLU A 177 12.21 -14.05 -2.21
N LEU A 178 12.10 -15.02 -3.10
CA LEU A 178 11.18 -14.96 -4.21
C LEU A 178 9.85 -15.62 -3.83
N LEU A 179 8.77 -15.02 -4.30
CA LEU A 179 7.44 -15.55 -4.21
C LEU A 179 7.02 -16.10 -5.57
N VAL A 180 6.64 -17.38 -5.61
CA VAL A 180 5.93 -17.98 -6.74
C VAL A 180 4.48 -18.11 -6.33
N GLU A 181 3.57 -17.52 -7.07
CA GLU A 181 2.14 -17.62 -6.77
C GLU A 181 1.31 -17.98 -8.00
N ARG A 182 0.20 -18.67 -7.77
CA ARG A 182 -0.76 -18.95 -8.83
C ARG A 182 -1.30 -17.63 -9.39
N MET A 183 -1.23 -17.45 -10.71
CA MET A 183 -1.81 -16.31 -11.37
C MET A 183 -3.34 -16.45 -11.37
N ILE A 184 -4.01 -15.52 -10.71
CA ILE A 184 -5.48 -15.43 -10.77
C ILE A 184 -5.85 -14.66 -12.04
N VAL A 185 -6.72 -15.26 -12.84
CA VAL A 185 -7.22 -14.65 -14.09
C VAL A 185 -8.60 -14.06 -13.82
N GLY A 186 -8.74 -12.75 -14.06
CA GLY A 186 -10.00 -12.05 -13.85
C GLY A 186 -9.76 -10.56 -13.48
N PRO A 187 -10.80 -9.85 -13.01
CA PRO A 187 -10.71 -8.45 -12.65
C PRO A 187 -9.73 -8.17 -11.50
N GLU A 188 -8.92 -7.14 -11.67
CA GLU A 188 -8.12 -6.55 -10.59
C GLU A 188 -8.95 -5.50 -9.86
N LEU A 189 -8.97 -5.61 -8.54
CA LEU A 189 -9.72 -4.75 -7.65
C LEU A 189 -8.79 -4.16 -6.60
N THR A 190 -9.15 -3.00 -6.10
CA THR A 190 -8.45 -2.39 -4.97
C THR A 190 -9.44 -1.75 -4.01
N VAL A 191 -9.12 -1.80 -2.72
CA VAL A 191 -9.95 -1.25 -1.64
C VAL A 191 -9.09 -0.38 -0.75
N ALA A 192 -9.41 0.90 -0.67
CA ALA A 192 -8.82 1.80 0.30
C ALA A 192 -9.46 1.60 1.67
N VAL A 193 -8.66 1.63 2.72
CA VAL A 193 -9.12 1.63 4.12
C VAL A 193 -8.71 2.95 4.77
N LEU A 194 -9.65 3.59 5.45
CA LEU A 194 -9.45 4.83 6.19
C LEU A 194 -10.07 4.69 7.59
N ASP A 195 -9.25 4.80 8.62
CA ASP A 195 -9.65 4.65 10.03
C ASP A 195 -10.47 3.37 10.32
N GLY A 196 -9.99 2.26 9.74
CA GLY A 196 -10.59 0.92 9.90
C GLY A 196 -11.82 0.67 9.04
N GLN A 197 -12.25 1.61 8.21
CA GLN A 197 -13.39 1.48 7.32
C GLN A 197 -12.96 1.41 5.87
N ALA A 198 -13.45 0.41 5.13
CA ALA A 198 -13.23 0.29 3.71
C ALA A 198 -14.06 1.32 2.93
N LEU A 199 -13.41 2.04 2.03
CA LEU A 199 -14.05 2.89 1.03
C LEU A 199 -14.60 2.04 -0.12
N PRO A 200 -15.44 2.59 -1.01
CA PRO A 200 -15.91 1.86 -2.20
C PRO A 200 -14.72 1.30 -2.99
N SER A 201 -14.85 0.04 -3.42
CA SER A 201 -13.80 -0.62 -4.19
C SER A 201 -13.63 0.02 -5.57
N ILE A 202 -12.46 -0.18 -6.17
CA ILE A 202 -12.20 0.22 -7.55
C ILE A 202 -11.81 -1.02 -8.35
N ARG A 203 -12.49 -1.25 -9.47
CA ARG A 203 -12.05 -2.18 -10.50
C ARG A 203 -11.16 -1.44 -11.47
N ILE A 204 -9.96 -1.97 -11.68
CA ILE A 204 -8.96 -1.45 -12.60
C ILE A 204 -9.14 -2.15 -13.94
N VAL A 205 -9.31 -1.38 -15.00
CA VAL A 205 -9.46 -1.89 -16.38
C VAL A 205 -8.34 -1.24 -17.21
N PRO A 206 -7.15 -1.85 -17.25
CA PRO A 206 -6.07 -1.36 -18.08
C PRO A 206 -6.40 -1.54 -19.57
N VAL A 207 -5.85 -0.69 -20.43
CA VAL A 207 -5.99 -0.85 -21.88
C VAL A 207 -5.18 -2.04 -22.41
N GLY A 208 -4.06 -2.35 -21.72
CA GLY A 208 -3.24 -3.54 -21.98
C GLY A 208 -3.72 -4.75 -21.20
N GLU A 209 -2.97 -5.84 -21.32
CA GLU A 209 -3.25 -7.07 -20.56
C GLU A 209 -2.96 -6.95 -19.06
N PHE A 210 -2.29 -5.86 -18.63
CA PHE A 210 -1.78 -5.70 -17.26
C PHE A 210 -1.79 -4.27 -16.74
N TYR A 211 -1.99 -4.15 -15.42
CA TYR A 211 -1.79 -2.94 -14.64
C TYR A 211 -0.33 -2.87 -14.16
N ASP A 212 0.59 -2.63 -15.12
CA ASP A 212 2.01 -2.47 -14.88
C ASP A 212 2.37 -1.04 -14.43
N TYR A 213 3.69 -0.75 -14.27
CA TYR A 213 4.18 0.57 -13.89
C TYR A 213 3.69 1.67 -14.83
N HIS A 214 3.67 1.41 -16.14
CA HIS A 214 3.20 2.38 -17.13
C HIS A 214 1.70 2.66 -16.97
N ALA A 215 0.89 1.61 -16.81
CA ALA A 215 -0.55 1.74 -16.57
C ALA A 215 -0.89 2.42 -15.23
N LYS A 216 0.00 2.30 -14.22
CA LYS A 216 -0.17 2.90 -12.88
C LYS A 216 0.12 4.41 -12.86
N TYR A 217 1.13 4.89 -13.59
CA TYR A 217 1.68 6.23 -13.39
C TYR A 217 1.76 7.09 -14.65
N VAL A 218 1.63 6.50 -15.83
CA VAL A 218 1.86 7.19 -17.12
C VAL A 218 0.64 7.16 -18.03
N ALA A 219 -0.08 6.03 -18.10
CA ALA A 219 -1.23 5.85 -18.99
C ALA A 219 -2.44 6.66 -18.50
N GLU A 220 -3.05 7.42 -19.41
CA GLU A 220 -4.26 8.20 -19.14
C GLU A 220 -5.56 7.46 -19.52
N ASP A 221 -5.44 6.31 -20.17
CA ASP A 221 -6.52 5.53 -20.76
C ASP A 221 -6.99 4.33 -19.89
N THR A 222 -6.33 4.07 -18.76
CA THR A 222 -6.81 3.11 -17.76
C THR A 222 -8.15 3.55 -17.17
N GLN A 223 -9.17 2.69 -17.27
CA GLN A 223 -10.49 2.97 -16.68
C GLN A 223 -10.55 2.49 -15.23
N TYR A 224 -11.22 3.26 -14.38
CA TYR A 224 -11.42 2.99 -12.96
C TYR A 224 -12.92 3.00 -12.65
N LEU A 225 -13.48 1.81 -12.47
CA LEU A 225 -14.91 1.65 -12.14
C LEU A 225 -15.09 1.62 -10.62
N CYS A 226 -15.89 2.54 -10.08
CA CYS A 226 -16.10 2.67 -8.64
C CYS A 226 -17.60 2.87 -8.32
N PRO A 227 -18.26 1.98 -7.55
CA PRO A 227 -17.70 0.76 -6.96
C PRO A 227 -17.25 -0.25 -8.03
N GLY A 228 -16.29 -1.11 -7.67
CA GLY A 228 -15.71 -2.10 -8.57
C GLY A 228 -16.56 -3.35 -8.73
N ARG A 229 -17.52 -3.55 -7.84
CA ARG A 229 -18.48 -4.68 -7.85
C ARG A 229 -19.88 -4.17 -7.52
N ASP A 230 -20.89 -4.97 -7.89
CA ASP A 230 -22.27 -4.78 -7.46
C ASP A 230 -22.49 -5.48 -6.11
N GLU A 231 -23.55 -5.08 -5.40
CA GLU A 231 -23.98 -5.78 -4.19
C GLU A 231 -24.53 -7.19 -4.53
N PRO A 232 -24.32 -8.20 -3.67
CA PRO A 232 -23.69 -8.14 -2.34
C PRO A 232 -22.16 -8.25 -2.36
N ALA A 233 -21.54 -8.56 -3.50
CA ALA A 233 -20.11 -8.82 -3.62
C ALA A 233 -19.24 -7.60 -3.21
N GLU A 234 -19.74 -6.37 -3.40
CA GLU A 234 -19.05 -5.15 -2.95
C GLU A 234 -18.91 -5.12 -1.42
N SER A 235 -20.00 -5.42 -0.70
CA SER A 235 -19.99 -5.47 0.77
C SER A 235 -19.10 -6.60 1.30
N GLU A 236 -19.11 -7.76 0.67
CA GLU A 236 -18.25 -8.90 1.02
C GLU A 236 -16.76 -8.58 0.82
N LEU A 237 -16.41 -7.95 -0.31
CA LEU A 237 -15.05 -7.52 -0.61
C LEU A 237 -14.53 -6.49 0.41
N ARG A 238 -15.34 -5.48 0.72
CA ARG A 238 -14.97 -4.45 1.70
C ARG A 238 -14.74 -5.05 3.08
N ALA A 239 -15.64 -5.91 3.55
CA ALA A 239 -15.50 -6.61 4.84
C ALA A 239 -14.27 -7.54 4.86
N LEU A 240 -13.94 -8.22 3.76
CA LEU A 240 -12.72 -9.01 3.63
C LEU A 240 -11.47 -8.11 3.77
N CYS A 241 -11.43 -6.97 3.08
CA CYS A 241 -10.29 -6.06 3.12
C CYS A 241 -10.10 -5.40 4.51
N GLU A 242 -11.18 -5.03 5.20
CA GLU A 242 -11.09 -4.52 6.58
C GLU A 242 -10.45 -5.56 7.53
N ARG A 243 -10.89 -6.81 7.46
CA ARG A 243 -10.30 -7.90 8.24
C ARG A 243 -8.85 -8.16 7.85
N ALA A 244 -8.53 -8.18 6.55
CA ALA A 244 -7.20 -8.43 6.04
C ALA A 244 -6.20 -7.35 6.46
N PHE A 245 -6.64 -6.08 6.45
CA PHE A 245 -5.86 -4.92 6.90
C PHE A 245 -5.53 -5.00 8.39
N THR A 246 -6.54 -5.29 9.21
CA THR A 246 -6.38 -5.40 10.66
C THR A 246 -5.53 -6.61 11.04
N ALA A 247 -5.69 -7.74 10.35
CA ALA A 247 -4.99 -9.00 10.63
C ALA A 247 -3.46 -8.87 10.54
N VAL A 248 -2.96 -8.01 9.66
CA VAL A 248 -1.52 -7.75 9.52
C VAL A 248 -1.02 -6.59 10.39
N GLY A 249 -1.82 -6.14 11.34
CA GLY A 249 -1.46 -5.05 12.25
C GLY A 249 -1.43 -3.66 11.59
N SER A 250 -2.00 -3.52 10.40
CA SER A 250 -2.13 -2.22 9.75
C SER A 250 -3.15 -1.33 10.45
N SER A 251 -2.94 -0.02 10.39
CA SER A 251 -3.79 0.97 11.03
C SER A 251 -3.78 2.31 10.28
N GLY A 252 -4.68 3.21 10.67
CA GLY A 252 -4.80 4.55 10.09
C GLY A 252 -5.41 4.50 8.71
N TRP A 253 -4.60 4.33 7.68
CA TRP A 253 -5.04 4.27 6.29
C TRP A 253 -4.13 3.37 5.47
N GLY A 254 -4.63 2.93 4.31
CA GLY A 254 -3.89 2.09 3.38
C GLY A 254 -4.75 1.63 2.22
N ARG A 255 -4.22 0.71 1.42
CA ARG A 255 -4.90 0.12 0.27
C ARG A 255 -4.59 -1.36 0.17
N ILE A 256 -5.60 -2.17 -0.08
CA ILE A 256 -5.48 -3.60 -0.32
C ILE A 256 -5.75 -3.87 -1.80
N ASP A 257 -4.84 -4.60 -2.45
CA ASP A 257 -5.00 -5.03 -3.82
C ASP A 257 -5.49 -6.48 -3.87
N VAL A 258 -6.47 -6.78 -4.72
CA VAL A 258 -7.24 -8.01 -4.74
C VAL A 258 -7.49 -8.45 -6.18
N MET A 259 -7.32 -9.74 -6.48
CA MET A 259 -7.84 -10.33 -7.71
C MET A 259 -9.19 -10.97 -7.46
N CYS A 260 -10.06 -10.91 -8.46
CA CYS A 260 -11.33 -11.66 -8.47
C CYS A 260 -11.29 -12.62 -9.65
N ASP A 261 -11.53 -13.91 -9.43
CA ASP A 261 -11.66 -14.85 -10.54
C ASP A 261 -13.02 -14.73 -11.26
N PHE A 262 -13.21 -15.47 -12.34
CA PHE A 262 -14.47 -15.45 -13.10
C PHE A 262 -15.62 -16.16 -12.37
N ASP A 263 -15.34 -16.95 -11.34
CA ASP A 263 -16.35 -17.56 -10.46
C ASP A 263 -16.78 -16.60 -9.33
N GLY A 264 -16.13 -15.42 -9.23
CA GLY A 264 -16.45 -14.40 -8.24
C GLY A 264 -15.67 -14.51 -6.93
N ASN A 265 -14.69 -15.40 -6.82
CA ASN A 265 -13.88 -15.55 -5.62
C ASN A 265 -12.81 -14.46 -5.54
N PHE A 266 -12.63 -13.90 -4.35
CA PHE A 266 -11.62 -12.88 -4.08
C PHE A 266 -10.30 -13.48 -3.57
N TYR A 267 -9.18 -12.91 -3.99
CA TYR A 267 -7.83 -13.31 -3.59
C TYR A 267 -6.99 -12.09 -3.23
N LEU A 268 -6.64 -11.96 -1.95
CA LEU A 268 -5.81 -10.89 -1.42
C LEU A 268 -4.38 -10.99 -1.97
N LEU A 269 -3.85 -9.90 -2.52
CA LEU A 269 -2.51 -9.85 -3.08
C LEU A 269 -1.50 -9.21 -2.13
N GLU A 270 -1.75 -7.96 -1.72
CA GLU A 270 -0.86 -7.15 -0.88
C GLU A 270 -1.60 -6.02 -0.16
N VAL A 271 -0.93 -5.43 0.84
CA VAL A 271 -1.34 -4.20 1.51
C VAL A 271 -0.29 -3.13 1.27
N ASN A 272 -0.73 -1.94 0.85
CA ASN A 272 0.09 -0.74 0.71
C ASN A 272 -0.24 0.20 1.86
N THR A 273 0.72 0.46 2.75
CA THR A 273 0.51 1.26 3.97
C THR A 273 0.66 2.76 3.77
N THR A 274 1.29 3.16 2.67
CA THR A 274 1.40 4.57 2.27
C THR A 274 1.11 4.70 0.76
N PRO A 275 -0.14 4.47 0.33
CA PRO A 275 -0.48 4.52 -1.09
C PRO A 275 -0.37 5.94 -1.65
N GLY A 276 -0.17 6.05 -2.97
CA GLY A 276 -0.03 7.33 -3.65
C GLY A 276 -1.22 8.27 -3.45
N MET A 277 -0.94 9.57 -3.45
CA MET A 277 -1.89 10.68 -3.25
C MET A 277 -1.80 11.69 -4.40
N THR A 278 -1.61 11.22 -5.63
CA THR A 278 -1.69 12.03 -6.85
C THR A 278 -3.12 12.03 -7.42
N SER A 279 -3.38 12.83 -8.45
CA SER A 279 -4.67 12.85 -9.16
C SER A 279 -5.05 11.51 -9.79
N HIS A 280 -4.06 10.68 -10.13
CA HIS A 280 -4.26 9.35 -10.69
C HIS A 280 -4.42 8.27 -9.63
N SER A 281 -4.13 8.57 -8.37
CA SER A 281 -4.09 7.60 -7.27
C SER A 281 -5.48 7.08 -6.87
N LEU A 282 -5.52 5.81 -6.50
CA LEU A 282 -6.76 5.06 -6.29
C LEU A 282 -7.48 5.45 -4.99
N VAL A 283 -6.71 5.74 -3.91
CA VAL A 283 -7.30 6.15 -2.62
C VAL A 283 -8.07 7.47 -2.75
N PRO A 284 -7.55 8.54 -3.36
CA PRO A 284 -8.33 9.75 -3.64
C PRO A 284 -9.57 9.52 -4.49
N LYS A 285 -9.49 8.62 -5.50
CA LYS A 285 -10.64 8.27 -6.35
C LYS A 285 -11.75 7.57 -5.55
N ALA A 286 -11.39 6.60 -4.70
CA ALA A 286 -12.34 5.90 -3.82
C ALA A 286 -12.98 6.88 -2.81
N ALA A 287 -12.18 7.78 -2.23
CA ALA A 287 -12.65 8.81 -1.31
C ALA A 287 -13.65 9.77 -1.98
N ALA A 288 -13.32 10.27 -3.17
CA ALA A 288 -14.22 11.14 -3.94
C ALA A 288 -15.56 10.45 -4.24
N LYS A 289 -15.55 9.15 -4.57
CA LYS A 289 -16.79 8.37 -4.76
C LYS A 289 -17.62 8.24 -3.49
N ALA A 290 -16.96 8.21 -2.33
CA ALA A 290 -17.61 8.23 -1.01
C ALA A 290 -18.04 9.65 -0.55
N GLY A 291 -17.89 10.68 -1.41
CA GLY A 291 -18.22 12.07 -1.07
C GLY A 291 -17.19 12.77 -0.18
N ILE A 292 -15.97 12.23 -0.09
CA ILE A 292 -14.86 12.79 0.69
C ILE A 292 -13.94 13.55 -0.27
N SER A 293 -13.81 14.89 -0.11
CA SER A 293 -12.87 15.68 -0.91
C SER A 293 -11.42 15.31 -0.59
N PHE A 294 -10.48 15.71 -1.45
CA PHE A 294 -9.06 15.41 -1.24
C PHE A 294 -8.53 16.08 0.05
N GLU A 295 -8.93 17.31 0.33
CA GLU A 295 -8.58 18.04 1.55
C GLU A 295 -9.16 17.36 2.79
N GLU A 296 -10.39 16.86 2.71
CA GLU A 296 -11.02 16.12 3.79
C GLU A 296 -10.36 14.75 4.00
N LEU A 297 -9.94 14.08 2.93
CA LEU A 297 -9.17 12.83 2.99
C LEU A 297 -7.84 13.05 3.71
N CYS A 298 -7.06 14.06 3.31
CA CYS A 298 -5.77 14.39 3.95
C CYS A 298 -5.96 14.73 5.44
N TRP A 299 -7.03 15.46 5.76
CA TRP A 299 -7.39 15.78 7.13
C TRP A 299 -7.69 14.53 7.96
N ARG A 300 -8.55 13.63 7.47
CA ARG A 300 -8.90 12.39 8.15
C ARG A 300 -7.71 11.46 8.32
N ILE A 301 -6.83 11.40 7.34
CA ILE A 301 -5.56 10.67 7.47
C ILE A 301 -4.72 11.29 8.60
N LEU A 302 -4.61 12.62 8.65
CA LEU A 302 -3.89 13.31 9.73
C LEU A 302 -4.53 13.07 11.11
N GLU A 303 -5.86 13.04 11.20
CA GLU A 303 -6.60 12.70 12.43
C GLU A 303 -6.21 11.34 12.99
N THR A 304 -5.87 10.36 12.14
CA THR A 304 -5.47 9.01 12.61
C THR A 304 -4.20 9.02 13.45
N SER A 305 -3.37 10.06 13.33
CA SER A 305 -2.16 10.24 14.12
C SER A 305 -2.42 10.83 15.52
N VAL A 306 -3.64 11.27 15.82
CA VAL A 306 -4.03 11.88 17.12
C VAL A 306 -4.56 10.82 18.10
N ARG A 307 -4.36 9.52 17.82
CA ARG A 307 -4.77 8.46 18.74
C ARG A 307 -4.14 8.69 20.09
N GLU A 308 -4.98 8.70 21.15
CA GLU A 308 -4.48 8.60 22.50
C GLU A 308 -3.65 7.30 22.58
N ILE A 309 -2.35 7.45 22.85
CA ILE A 309 -1.53 6.30 23.23
C ILE A 309 -2.19 5.78 24.50
N ALA A 310 -2.90 4.67 24.39
CA ALA A 310 -3.40 3.95 25.58
C ALA A 310 -2.14 3.57 26.37
N ARG A 311 -1.89 4.31 27.46
CA ARG A 311 -0.81 4.07 28.40
C ARG A 311 -1.10 2.83 29.21
#